data_28c903d0c4dd3869548825de6af9f664
#
_entry.id   28c903d0c4dd3869548825de6af9f664
#
_cell.length_a   1.000
_cell.length_b   1.000
_cell.length_c   1.000
_cell.angle_alpha   90.00
_cell.angle_beta   90.00
_cell.angle_gamma   90.00
#
_symmetry.space_group_name_H-M   'P 1'
#
loop_
_entity.id
_entity.type
_entity.pdbx_description
1 polymer ?
#
loop_
_entity_poly.entity_id
_entity_poly.type
_entity_poly.pdbx_seq_one_letter_code
_entity_poly.pdbx_strand_id
1 'polypeptide(L)'
;QCHESGTAPCKTACPAHIPVQGYLKLAAQGRYTDALELIKKENPFPAVCGRICNKRCEAECTRGSVDEAVAIDEVKRFIADHDLHEATRYVPKLLNQIGRPYTEKIAVIGAGPAGMSCAYYLANKGYPVTVFDRNPVPGGMLTLGIPSFRLEKDVLNAEIDILREMGVEFQCGVEVGKDITIEQLRAQGYKGFYVAIGAQKSAKLRIPGEELEGVYGGVDFLRAVNLGHETHIGKRCAVIGGGNVAMDVCRSAVRLGADETYVLYRRSEAELPADPEEVKEAMEEGVQFRFLTAPVEILGENGKVTGIRVERMTLGEPDEKGRRKPVGTGEFETLAVDSVIGAIGQTVDWGTLDTGALTTTKKGTAEADALTYQTAQPDIFVGGDCYTGPKFAIDAIAAGKEAAISLHRYVHPGQTLTAGRDRRVYKALDKEHVLIETAGFDKDHRQTPGYNAAKAKTFSDARVTFTEEQVRKECARCLGCGATKVDSYLCIGCGLCTTKCKF
;
A
#
# COMPACT_ATOMS: atom_id res chain seq x y z
N GLN A 1 -7.61 -26.47 -10.32
CA GLN A 1 -6.28 -27.01 -10.08
C GLN A 1 -5.25 -26.16 -10.83
N CYS A 2 -4.34 -25.49 -10.09
CA CYS A 2 -3.36 -24.57 -10.67
C CYS A 2 -2.03 -25.30 -10.96
N HIS A 3 -2.07 -26.30 -11.83
CA HIS A 3 -0.98 -27.27 -11.97
C HIS A 3 0.23 -26.76 -12.71
N GLU A 4 0.10 -25.76 -13.58
CA GLU A 4 1.20 -25.34 -14.45
C GLU A 4 2.00 -24.14 -13.93
N SER A 5 1.46 -23.37 -12.98
CA SER A 5 2.16 -22.22 -12.43
C SER A 5 3.21 -22.57 -11.36
N GLY A 6 3.20 -23.80 -10.84
CA GLY A 6 4.07 -24.26 -9.75
C GLY A 6 3.79 -23.62 -8.39
N THR A 7 2.82 -22.70 -8.31
CA THR A 7 2.40 -22.01 -7.08
C THR A 7 1.00 -21.46 -7.24
N ALA A 8 0.35 -21.07 -6.12
CA ALA A 8 -1.00 -20.52 -6.15
C ALA A 8 -1.06 -19.13 -6.80
N PRO A 9 -2.06 -18.84 -7.65
CA PRO A 9 -2.23 -17.53 -8.25
C PRO A 9 -2.30 -16.39 -7.22
N CYS A 10 -3.01 -16.59 -6.11
CA CYS A 10 -3.09 -15.62 -5.02
C CYS A 10 -1.73 -15.27 -4.41
N LYS A 11 -0.79 -16.22 -4.34
CA LYS A 11 0.59 -15.97 -3.89
C LYS A 11 1.41 -15.23 -4.93
N THR A 12 1.30 -15.60 -6.20
CA THR A 12 2.07 -14.98 -7.29
C THR A 12 1.61 -13.58 -7.61
N ALA A 13 0.32 -13.29 -7.46
CA ALA A 13 -0.25 -11.95 -7.65
C ALA A 13 0.14 -10.97 -6.53
N CYS A 14 0.45 -11.49 -5.34
CA CYS A 14 0.89 -10.66 -4.23
C CYS A 14 2.35 -10.20 -4.43
N PRO A 15 2.66 -8.90 -4.47
CA PRO A 15 4.04 -8.42 -4.59
C PRO A 15 4.97 -8.94 -3.49
N ALA A 16 4.46 -9.11 -2.27
CA ALA A 16 5.21 -9.67 -1.14
C ALA A 16 5.24 -11.20 -1.11
N HIS A 17 4.53 -11.89 -2.03
CA HIS A 17 4.44 -13.34 -2.11
C HIS A 17 3.98 -14.04 -0.84
N ILE A 18 2.99 -13.46 -0.13
CA ILE A 18 2.44 -14.01 1.10
C ILE A 18 1.85 -15.41 0.83
N PRO A 19 2.15 -16.43 1.66
CA PRO A 19 1.66 -17.80 1.46
C PRO A 19 0.19 -17.94 1.88
N VAL A 20 -0.72 -17.46 1.04
CA VAL A 20 -2.15 -17.32 1.33
C VAL A 20 -2.79 -18.65 1.79
N GLN A 21 -2.59 -19.72 1.04
CA GLN A 21 -3.19 -21.03 1.39
C GLN A 21 -2.77 -21.50 2.78
N GLY A 22 -1.50 -21.22 3.14
CA GLY A 22 -0.94 -21.62 4.42
C GLY A 22 -1.66 -20.97 5.59
N TYR A 23 -1.76 -19.64 5.58
CA TYR A 23 -2.41 -18.97 6.70
C TYR A 23 -3.94 -19.17 6.72
N LEU A 24 -4.60 -19.31 5.55
CA LEU A 24 -6.02 -19.69 5.52
C LEU A 24 -6.24 -21.07 6.16
N LYS A 25 -5.36 -22.05 5.88
CA LYS A 25 -5.46 -23.38 6.49
C LYS A 25 -5.24 -23.35 8.01
N LEU A 26 -4.29 -22.56 8.48
CA LEU A 26 -4.05 -22.38 9.92
C LEU A 26 -5.22 -21.67 10.60
N ALA A 27 -5.77 -20.63 9.97
CA ALA A 27 -6.94 -19.92 10.48
C ALA A 27 -8.19 -20.82 10.55
N ALA A 28 -8.42 -21.68 9.55
CA ALA A 28 -9.47 -22.68 9.57
C ALA A 28 -9.38 -23.64 10.79
N GLN A 29 -8.18 -23.84 11.30
CA GLN A 29 -7.90 -24.68 12.49
C GLN A 29 -7.94 -23.90 13.80
N GLY A 30 -8.22 -22.59 13.78
CA GLY A 30 -8.14 -21.72 14.96
C GLY A 30 -6.71 -21.41 15.42
N ARG A 31 -5.69 -21.68 14.60
CA ARG A 31 -4.27 -21.44 14.88
C ARG A 31 -3.85 -20.03 14.39
N TYR A 32 -4.43 -19.01 15.01
CA TYR A 32 -4.28 -17.63 14.53
C TYR A 32 -2.87 -17.08 14.70
N THR A 33 -2.19 -17.39 15.81
CA THR A 33 -0.80 -16.96 16.04
C THR A 33 0.16 -17.59 15.02
N ASP A 34 0.00 -18.89 14.71
CA ASP A 34 0.81 -19.56 13.68
C ASP A 34 0.55 -18.97 12.28
N ALA A 35 -0.72 -18.61 12.01
CA ALA A 35 -1.10 -17.94 10.77
C ALA A 35 -0.45 -16.55 10.66
N LEU A 36 -0.46 -15.78 11.76
CA LEU A 36 0.18 -14.48 11.84
C LEU A 36 1.70 -14.57 11.65
N GLU A 37 2.36 -15.52 12.33
CA GLU A 37 3.79 -15.80 12.15
C GLU A 37 4.11 -16.06 10.67
N LEU A 38 3.28 -16.85 10.01
CA LEU A 38 3.47 -17.19 8.60
C LEU A 38 3.32 -15.95 7.69
N ILE A 39 2.34 -15.08 7.97
CA ILE A 39 2.15 -13.83 7.23
C ILE A 39 3.35 -12.89 7.46
N LYS A 40 3.79 -12.71 8.70
CA LYS A 40 4.87 -11.77 9.07
C LYS A 40 6.24 -12.16 8.53
N LYS A 41 6.43 -13.38 8.02
CA LYS A 41 7.63 -13.75 7.25
C LYS A 41 7.74 -12.98 5.93
N GLU A 42 6.62 -12.59 5.35
CA GLU A 42 6.55 -11.96 4.03
C GLU A 42 5.98 -10.53 4.07
N ASN A 43 5.23 -10.20 5.12
CA ASN A 43 4.59 -8.90 5.30
C ASN A 43 4.58 -8.50 6.79
N PRO A 44 5.33 -7.47 7.19
CA PRO A 44 5.38 -7.02 8.60
C PRO A 44 4.10 -6.31 9.07
N PHE A 45 3.24 -5.83 8.16
CA PHE A 45 2.08 -4.99 8.44
C PHE A 45 0.76 -5.62 7.99
N PRO A 46 0.37 -6.80 8.52
CA PRO A 46 -0.84 -7.49 8.10
C PRO A 46 -2.13 -6.75 8.49
N ALA A 47 -2.16 -6.05 9.63
CA ALA A 47 -3.34 -5.28 10.07
C ALA A 47 -3.58 -4.05 9.17
N VAL A 48 -2.50 -3.34 8.82
CA VAL A 48 -2.55 -2.24 7.82
C VAL A 48 -3.03 -2.77 6.48
N CYS A 49 -2.38 -3.82 5.95
CA CYS A 49 -2.75 -4.39 4.66
C CYS A 49 -4.18 -4.96 4.64
N GLY A 50 -4.69 -5.48 5.76
CA GLY A 50 -6.07 -5.94 5.87
C GLY A 50 -7.13 -4.85 5.78
N ARG A 51 -6.70 -3.57 5.76
CA ARG A 51 -7.57 -2.40 5.65
C ARG A 51 -7.48 -1.68 4.32
N ILE A 52 -6.29 -1.64 3.72
CA ILE A 52 -6.00 -0.76 2.58
C ILE A 52 -5.41 -1.47 1.35
N CYS A 53 -5.32 -2.80 1.36
CA CYS A 53 -4.77 -3.55 0.24
C CYS A 53 -5.71 -3.52 -0.97
N ASN A 54 -5.14 -3.44 -2.16
CA ASN A 54 -5.88 -3.53 -3.43
C ASN A 54 -6.27 -4.96 -3.84
N LYS A 55 -6.17 -5.93 -2.94
CA LYS A 55 -6.71 -7.30 -3.03
C LYS A 55 -6.35 -8.07 -4.32
N ARG A 56 -5.15 -7.85 -4.91
CA ARG A 56 -4.71 -8.58 -6.14
C ARG A 56 -4.78 -10.10 -5.97
N CYS A 57 -4.57 -10.62 -4.78
CA CYS A 57 -4.69 -12.03 -4.47
C CYS A 57 -6.12 -12.55 -4.62
N GLU A 58 -7.12 -11.74 -4.33
CA GLU A 58 -8.54 -12.08 -4.52
C GLU A 58 -8.92 -12.02 -6.00
N ALA A 59 -8.48 -10.97 -6.73
CA ALA A 59 -8.69 -10.84 -8.17
C ALA A 59 -8.14 -12.06 -8.94
N GLU A 60 -7.03 -12.62 -8.49
CA GLU A 60 -6.41 -13.81 -9.09
C GLU A 60 -6.84 -15.13 -8.43
N CYS A 61 -7.76 -15.12 -7.48
CA CYS A 61 -8.21 -16.33 -6.81
C CYS A 61 -8.97 -17.27 -7.77
N THR A 62 -8.50 -18.51 -7.90
CA THR A 62 -9.13 -19.51 -8.76
C THR A 62 -10.56 -19.85 -8.31
N ARG A 63 -10.89 -19.66 -7.03
CA ARG A 63 -12.26 -19.85 -6.53
C ARG A 63 -13.26 -18.92 -7.25
N GLY A 64 -12.80 -17.72 -7.68
CA GLY A 64 -13.62 -16.81 -8.48
C GLY A 64 -14.11 -17.38 -9.84
N SER A 65 -13.43 -18.43 -10.35
CA SER A 65 -13.89 -19.15 -11.55
C SER A 65 -14.91 -20.28 -11.23
N VAL A 66 -15.14 -20.56 -9.94
CA VAL A 66 -16.12 -21.58 -9.48
C VAL A 66 -17.42 -20.90 -9.04
N ASP A 67 -17.29 -19.94 -8.13
CA ASP A 67 -18.39 -19.14 -7.60
C ASP A 67 -17.90 -17.71 -7.33
N GLU A 68 -17.33 -17.44 -6.14
CA GLU A 68 -16.81 -16.14 -5.74
C GLU A 68 -15.40 -16.30 -5.15
N ALA A 69 -14.51 -15.35 -5.42
CA ALA A 69 -13.15 -15.34 -4.83
C ALA A 69 -13.21 -15.42 -3.30
N VAL A 70 -12.24 -16.09 -2.68
CA VAL A 70 -12.13 -16.12 -1.21
C VAL A 70 -11.82 -14.72 -0.69
N ALA A 71 -12.46 -14.29 0.39
CA ALA A 71 -12.21 -13.01 1.07
C ALA A 71 -10.89 -13.06 1.87
N ILE A 72 -9.79 -13.14 1.13
CA ILE A 72 -8.45 -13.36 1.64
C ILE A 72 -8.00 -12.23 2.56
N ASP A 73 -8.36 -11.00 2.19
CA ASP A 73 -7.93 -9.80 2.90
C ASP A 73 -8.65 -9.65 4.24
N GLU A 74 -9.94 -9.95 4.29
CA GLU A 74 -10.73 -9.93 5.52
C GLU A 74 -10.28 -11.01 6.52
N VAL A 75 -9.93 -12.20 6.04
CA VAL A 75 -9.33 -13.24 6.90
C VAL A 75 -7.97 -12.79 7.44
N LYS A 76 -7.13 -12.15 6.62
CA LYS A 76 -5.85 -11.58 7.05
C LYS A 76 -6.05 -10.48 8.09
N ARG A 77 -7.03 -9.58 7.90
CA ARG A 77 -7.41 -8.56 8.86
C ARG A 77 -7.80 -9.17 10.20
N PHE A 78 -8.67 -10.18 10.19
CA PHE A 78 -9.08 -10.88 11.41
C PHE A 78 -7.89 -11.49 12.16
N ILE A 79 -7.00 -12.20 11.45
CA ILE A 79 -5.80 -12.82 12.05
C ILE A 79 -4.91 -11.77 12.72
N ALA A 80 -4.72 -10.63 12.06
CA ALA A 80 -3.88 -9.56 12.59
C ALA A 80 -4.54 -8.86 13.79
N ASP A 81 -5.81 -8.52 13.69
CA ASP A 81 -6.56 -7.82 14.76
C ASP A 81 -6.72 -8.69 16.02
N HIS A 82 -6.80 -10.01 15.86
CA HIS A 82 -6.90 -10.95 16.97
C HIS A 82 -5.68 -10.91 17.91
N ASP A 83 -4.50 -10.56 17.40
CA ASP A 83 -3.24 -10.56 18.16
C ASP A 83 -2.76 -9.14 18.54
N LEU A 84 -3.10 -8.14 17.74
CA LEU A 84 -2.42 -6.85 17.72
C LEU A 84 -2.43 -6.10 19.06
N HIS A 85 -3.52 -6.18 19.79
CA HIS A 85 -3.72 -5.47 21.08
C HIS A 85 -3.55 -6.37 22.30
N GLU A 86 -3.19 -7.65 22.11
CA GLU A 86 -2.94 -8.57 23.21
C GLU A 86 -1.63 -8.23 23.93
N ALA A 87 -1.60 -8.39 25.24
CA ALA A 87 -0.40 -8.17 26.05
C ALA A 87 0.74 -9.13 25.66
N THR A 88 0.40 -10.28 25.09
CA THR A 88 1.33 -11.32 24.62
C THR A 88 1.42 -11.35 23.09
N ARG A 89 1.18 -10.21 22.43
CA ARG A 89 1.20 -10.12 20.97
C ARG A 89 2.48 -10.66 20.36
N TYR A 90 2.37 -11.19 19.16
CA TYR A 90 3.49 -11.78 18.47
C TYR A 90 4.51 -10.71 18.02
N VAL A 91 5.70 -10.78 18.61
CA VAL A 91 6.90 -10.05 18.15
C VAL A 91 7.87 -11.08 17.58
N PRO A 92 8.37 -10.90 16.35
CA PRO A 92 9.30 -11.84 15.76
C PRO A 92 10.56 -12.02 16.61
N LYS A 93 10.94 -13.29 16.84
CA LYS A 93 12.21 -13.59 17.49
C LYS A 93 13.36 -13.27 16.54
N LEU A 94 14.39 -12.63 17.04
CA LEU A 94 15.59 -12.33 16.27
C LEU A 94 16.20 -13.62 15.74
N LEU A 95 16.46 -13.68 14.45
CA LEU A 95 17.06 -14.85 13.80
C LEU A 95 18.50 -15.12 14.29
N ASN A 96 19.15 -14.11 14.85
CA ASN A 96 20.56 -14.16 15.26
C ASN A 96 20.79 -14.39 16.75
N GLN A 97 19.85 -15.02 17.45
CA GLN A 97 20.03 -15.32 18.90
C GLN A 97 21.12 -16.37 19.20
N ILE A 98 21.64 -17.06 18.20
CA ILE A 98 22.63 -18.15 18.35
C ILE A 98 24.06 -17.67 17.97
N GLY A 99 24.20 -16.46 17.40
CA GLY A 99 25.47 -15.92 16.93
C GLY A 99 25.80 -14.58 17.56
N ARG A 100 26.93 -14.00 17.14
CA ARG A 100 27.25 -12.60 17.49
C ARG A 100 26.27 -11.67 16.78
N PRO A 101 25.69 -10.67 17.47
CA PRO A 101 24.85 -9.69 16.81
C PRO A 101 25.66 -8.97 15.74
N TYR A 102 25.01 -8.56 14.64
CA TYR A 102 25.63 -7.69 13.66
C TYR A 102 25.90 -6.31 14.27
N THR A 103 27.02 -5.73 13.91
CA THR A 103 27.47 -4.42 14.43
C THR A 103 27.36 -3.32 13.38
N GLU A 104 27.14 -3.69 12.12
CA GLU A 104 26.99 -2.79 11.00
C GLU A 104 25.72 -1.98 11.14
N LYS A 105 25.86 -0.68 11.38
CA LYS A 105 24.72 0.24 11.47
C LYS A 105 24.13 0.48 10.08
N ILE A 106 22.80 0.40 9.98
CA ILE A 106 22.07 0.70 8.75
C ILE A 106 21.15 1.90 8.97
N ALA A 107 21.21 2.86 8.05
CA ALA A 107 20.32 4.01 8.03
C ALA A 107 19.21 3.81 7.01
N VAL A 108 17.97 3.98 7.44
CA VAL A 108 16.80 4.00 6.57
C VAL A 108 16.29 5.44 6.53
N ILE A 109 16.13 6.01 5.34
CA ILE A 109 15.70 7.40 5.11
C ILE A 109 14.27 7.38 4.59
N GLY A 110 13.33 7.68 5.45
CA GLY A 110 11.87 7.60 5.23
C GLY A 110 11.22 6.48 6.05
N ALA A 111 10.33 6.86 6.95
CA ALA A 111 9.54 5.97 7.83
C ALA A 111 8.20 5.54 7.20
N GLY A 112 8.09 5.54 5.87
CA GLY A 112 6.95 4.98 5.15
C GLY A 112 6.98 3.44 5.08
N PRO A 113 5.99 2.80 4.45
CA PRO A 113 5.88 1.33 4.41
C PRO A 113 7.11 0.63 3.82
N ALA A 114 7.79 1.22 2.83
CA ALA A 114 9.01 0.67 2.26
C ALA A 114 10.18 0.70 3.27
N GLY A 115 10.41 1.86 3.91
CA GLY A 115 11.47 2.03 4.90
C GLY A 115 11.26 1.16 6.13
N MET A 116 10.05 1.17 6.68
CA MET A 116 9.70 0.35 7.84
C MET A 116 9.80 -1.16 7.54
N SER A 117 9.41 -1.60 6.33
CA SER A 117 9.59 -3.00 5.92
C SER A 117 11.06 -3.38 5.85
N CYS A 118 11.91 -2.53 5.27
CA CYS A 118 13.36 -2.77 5.23
C CYS A 118 13.93 -2.86 6.65
N ALA A 119 13.57 -1.92 7.52
CA ALA A 119 13.99 -1.90 8.92
C ALA A 119 13.57 -3.17 9.68
N TYR A 120 12.33 -3.63 9.48
CA TYR A 120 11.82 -4.86 10.06
C TYR A 120 12.67 -6.09 9.70
N TYR A 121 12.95 -6.29 8.40
CA TYR A 121 13.71 -7.46 7.96
C TYR A 121 15.18 -7.42 8.36
N LEU A 122 15.77 -6.22 8.47
CA LEU A 122 17.13 -6.04 8.99
C LEU A 122 17.20 -6.23 10.49
N ALA A 123 16.26 -5.65 11.25
CA ALA A 123 16.16 -5.85 12.70
C ALA A 123 15.91 -7.32 13.05
N ASN A 124 15.06 -8.03 12.29
CA ASN A 124 14.86 -9.46 12.48
C ASN A 124 16.14 -10.29 12.28
N LYS A 125 17.09 -9.81 11.49
CA LYS A 125 18.42 -10.40 11.37
C LYS A 125 19.39 -9.97 12.50
N GLY A 126 19.04 -8.97 13.28
CA GLY A 126 19.85 -8.46 14.40
C GLY A 126 20.77 -7.29 14.07
N TYR A 127 20.47 -6.54 13.00
CA TYR A 127 21.18 -5.28 12.70
C TYR A 127 20.68 -4.14 13.59
N PRO A 128 21.59 -3.22 14.04
CA PRO A 128 21.18 -1.94 14.57
C PRO A 128 20.70 -1.05 13.41
N VAL A 129 19.40 -0.73 13.43
CA VAL A 129 18.73 0.05 12.36
C VAL A 129 18.17 1.34 12.95
N THR A 130 18.52 2.47 12.32
CA THR A 130 17.91 3.77 12.62
C THR A 130 17.12 4.25 11.40
N VAL A 131 15.87 4.61 11.62
CA VAL A 131 14.97 5.17 10.60
C VAL A 131 14.85 6.67 10.83
N PHE A 132 15.26 7.45 9.84
CA PHE A 132 15.16 8.90 9.81
C PHE A 132 13.95 9.32 9.00
N ASP A 133 13.15 10.25 9.49
CA ASP A 133 12.04 10.83 8.73
C ASP A 133 11.92 12.33 9.01
N ARG A 134 11.70 13.12 7.95
CA ARG A 134 11.48 14.58 8.08
C ARG A 134 10.15 14.94 8.74
N ASN A 135 9.17 14.05 8.68
CA ASN A 135 7.89 14.24 9.35
C ASN A 135 8.00 13.96 10.85
N PRO A 136 7.16 14.57 11.69
CA PRO A 136 7.22 14.41 13.14
C PRO A 136 6.77 13.03 13.64
N VAL A 137 6.13 12.23 12.77
CA VAL A 137 5.58 10.92 13.09
C VAL A 137 5.95 9.90 12.02
N PRO A 138 6.18 8.62 12.39
CA PRO A 138 6.43 7.55 11.44
C PRO A 138 5.14 7.11 10.73
N GLY A 139 5.29 6.29 9.69
CA GLY A 139 4.21 5.70 8.90
C GLY A 139 4.10 6.27 7.49
N GLY A 140 4.73 7.43 7.20
CA GLY A 140 4.68 8.06 5.89
C GLY A 140 3.23 8.30 5.45
N MET A 141 2.88 7.94 4.22
CA MET A 141 1.51 8.13 3.70
C MET A 141 0.44 7.29 4.42
N LEU A 142 0.81 6.23 5.14
CA LEU A 142 -0.14 5.49 6.00
C LEU A 142 -0.65 6.37 7.16
N THR A 143 0.22 7.21 7.71
CA THR A 143 -0.14 8.17 8.76
C THR A 143 -0.69 9.47 8.18
N LEU A 144 -0.01 10.02 7.17
CA LEU A 144 -0.23 11.38 6.69
C LEU A 144 -1.29 11.47 5.60
N GLY A 145 -1.46 10.42 4.79
CA GLY A 145 -2.33 10.45 3.61
C GLY A 145 -3.62 9.69 3.80
N ILE A 146 -3.59 8.49 4.39
CA ILE A 146 -4.77 7.65 4.51
C ILE A 146 -5.62 8.10 5.70
N PRO A 147 -6.91 8.42 5.51
CA PRO A 147 -7.78 8.86 6.60
C PRO A 147 -8.06 7.75 7.63
N SER A 148 -8.37 8.16 8.87
CA SER A 148 -8.60 7.21 9.98
C SER A 148 -9.82 6.31 9.79
N PHE A 149 -10.80 6.72 8.99
CA PHE A 149 -11.96 5.88 8.66
C PHE A 149 -11.63 4.71 7.72
N ARG A 150 -10.42 4.71 7.11
CA ARG A 150 -9.89 3.59 6.32
C ARG A 150 -8.77 2.84 7.04
N LEU A 151 -7.94 3.57 7.79
CA LEU A 151 -6.82 3.03 8.56
C LEU A 151 -6.72 3.74 9.90
N GLU A 152 -7.20 3.11 10.94
CA GLU A 152 -7.16 3.61 12.30
C GLU A 152 -5.70 3.81 12.75
N LYS A 153 -5.42 4.96 13.36
CA LYS A 153 -4.02 5.32 13.70
C LYS A 153 -3.47 4.52 14.88
N ASP A 154 -4.32 4.03 15.77
CA ASP A 154 -3.95 3.10 16.85
C ASP A 154 -3.49 1.76 16.29
N VAL A 155 -4.18 1.22 15.28
CA VAL A 155 -3.79 -0.01 14.56
C VAL A 155 -2.42 0.15 13.90
N LEU A 156 -2.22 1.26 13.16
CA LEU A 156 -0.94 1.55 12.52
C LEU A 156 0.18 1.69 13.55
N ASN A 157 -0.07 2.44 14.62
CA ASN A 157 0.93 2.66 15.68
C ASN A 157 1.28 1.34 16.39
N ALA A 158 0.31 0.46 16.64
CA ALA A 158 0.57 -0.83 17.25
C ALA A 158 1.48 -1.73 16.38
N GLU A 159 1.33 -1.70 15.04
CA GLU A 159 2.27 -2.39 14.15
C GLU A 159 3.65 -1.72 14.10
N ILE A 160 3.74 -0.40 14.20
CA ILE A 160 5.03 0.34 14.30
C ILE A 160 5.73 0.03 15.63
N ASP A 161 4.97 -0.10 16.72
CA ASP A 161 5.52 -0.41 18.03
C ASP A 161 6.21 -1.79 18.06
N ILE A 162 5.76 -2.75 17.25
CA ILE A 162 6.46 -4.02 17.08
C ILE A 162 7.91 -3.79 16.56
N LEU A 163 8.11 -2.85 15.64
CA LEU A 163 9.46 -2.52 15.16
C LEU A 163 10.32 -1.92 16.27
N ARG A 164 9.73 -1.05 17.13
CA ARG A 164 10.42 -0.49 18.30
C ARG A 164 10.83 -1.59 19.29
N GLU A 165 9.93 -2.53 19.56
CA GLU A 165 10.22 -3.71 20.39
C GLU A 165 11.32 -4.60 19.80
N MET A 166 11.45 -4.64 18.46
CA MET A 166 12.55 -5.30 17.76
C MET A 166 13.88 -4.51 17.82
N GLY A 167 13.89 -3.34 18.42
CA GLY A 167 15.10 -2.48 18.56
C GLY A 167 15.34 -1.50 17.41
N VAL A 168 14.34 -1.25 16.55
CA VAL A 168 14.45 -0.21 15.53
C VAL A 168 14.31 1.16 16.18
N GLU A 169 15.30 2.03 15.96
CA GLU A 169 15.25 3.43 16.38
C GLU A 169 14.55 4.29 15.32
N PHE A 170 13.64 5.18 15.76
CA PHE A 170 13.00 6.17 14.90
C PHE A 170 13.44 7.57 15.30
N GLN A 171 14.07 8.29 14.37
CA GLN A 171 14.42 9.69 14.47
C GLN A 171 13.52 10.51 13.52
N CYS A 172 12.34 10.86 14.03
CA CYS A 172 11.38 11.69 13.31
C CYS A 172 11.68 13.18 13.52
N GLY A 173 11.26 14.03 12.54
CA GLY A 173 11.60 15.45 12.53
C GLY A 173 13.04 15.74 12.07
N VAL A 174 13.74 14.76 11.50
CA VAL A 174 15.11 14.88 11.00
C VAL A 174 15.11 14.68 9.47
N GLU A 175 15.45 15.73 8.73
CA GLU A 175 15.56 15.69 7.27
C GLU A 175 17.00 15.39 6.86
N VAL A 176 17.24 14.18 6.34
CA VAL A 176 18.55 13.80 5.81
C VAL A 176 18.82 14.59 4.53
N GLY A 177 19.99 15.20 4.47
CA GLY A 177 20.39 16.15 3.44
C GLY A 177 20.32 17.61 3.90
N LYS A 178 19.54 17.91 4.96
CA LYS A 178 19.42 19.24 5.55
C LYS A 178 19.94 19.29 6.98
N ASP A 179 19.36 18.50 7.88
CA ASP A 179 19.73 18.49 9.30
C ASP A 179 20.95 17.60 9.56
N ILE A 180 21.09 16.54 8.78
CA ILE A 180 22.24 15.62 8.78
C ILE A 180 22.47 15.10 7.36
N THR A 181 23.73 15.02 6.93
CA THR A 181 24.07 14.50 5.59
C THR A 181 24.39 13.00 5.62
N ILE A 182 24.33 12.35 4.45
CA ILE A 182 24.76 10.94 4.30
C ILE A 182 26.24 10.79 4.69
N GLU A 183 27.10 11.75 4.35
CA GLU A 183 28.53 11.77 4.71
C GLU A 183 28.71 11.80 6.21
N GLN A 184 27.93 12.62 6.92
CA GLN A 184 27.96 12.67 8.39
C GLN A 184 27.50 11.35 9.01
N LEU A 185 26.48 10.71 8.43
CA LEU A 185 26.03 9.38 8.86
C LEU A 185 27.12 8.31 8.60
N ARG A 186 27.82 8.36 7.46
CA ARG A 186 29.00 7.49 7.21
C ARG A 186 30.08 7.68 8.28
N ALA A 187 30.35 8.93 8.64
CA ALA A 187 31.30 9.25 9.71
C ALA A 187 30.86 8.73 11.09
N GLN A 188 29.54 8.63 11.33
CA GLN A 188 28.98 8.02 12.55
C GLN A 188 28.94 6.48 12.51
N GLY A 189 29.49 5.88 11.45
CA GLY A 189 29.66 4.43 11.33
C GLY A 189 28.53 3.69 10.63
N TYR A 190 27.57 4.37 10.01
CA TYR A 190 26.59 3.72 9.15
C TYR A 190 27.25 3.15 7.89
N LYS A 191 26.92 1.91 7.55
CA LYS A 191 27.56 1.14 6.48
C LYS A 191 26.70 0.96 5.24
N GLY A 192 25.39 1.17 5.35
CA GLY A 192 24.45 1.05 4.24
C GLY A 192 23.24 1.94 4.45
N PHE A 193 22.66 2.39 3.36
CA PHE A 193 21.58 3.38 3.35
C PHE A 193 20.44 2.90 2.48
N TYR A 194 19.24 2.99 2.99
CA TYR A 194 18.02 2.75 2.21
C TYR A 194 17.19 4.01 2.10
N VAL A 195 17.06 4.56 0.89
CA VAL A 195 16.27 5.76 0.62
C VAL A 195 14.86 5.35 0.22
N ALA A 196 13.88 5.69 1.04
CA ALA A 196 12.47 5.31 0.90
C ALA A 196 11.54 6.49 1.23
N ILE A 197 11.87 7.68 0.72
CA ILE A 197 11.18 8.95 1.04
C ILE A 197 9.79 9.09 0.42
N GLY A 198 9.38 8.15 -0.44
CA GLY A 198 8.06 8.13 -1.08
C GLY A 198 7.86 9.23 -2.11
N ALA A 199 6.59 9.54 -2.40
CA ALA A 199 6.14 10.62 -3.28
C ALA A 199 5.08 11.44 -2.52
N GLN A 200 5.49 12.47 -1.81
CA GLN A 200 4.67 13.20 -0.85
C GLN A 200 4.28 14.61 -1.30
N LYS A 201 4.60 14.99 -2.53
CA LYS A 201 4.27 16.31 -3.08
C LYS A 201 3.10 16.21 -4.02
N SER A 202 2.05 17.00 -3.80
CA SER A 202 0.89 17.08 -4.69
C SER A 202 1.30 17.58 -6.06
N ALA A 203 0.76 16.97 -7.12
CA ALA A 203 0.92 17.48 -8.47
C ALA A 203 0.06 18.73 -8.65
N LYS A 204 0.63 19.75 -9.30
CA LYS A 204 -0.07 21.01 -9.58
C LYS A 204 -1.11 20.86 -10.68
N LEU A 205 -2.24 21.55 -10.54
CA LEU A 205 -3.32 21.59 -11.53
C LEU A 205 -2.91 22.30 -12.83
N ARG A 206 -2.07 23.32 -12.71
CA ARG A 206 -1.57 24.15 -13.81
C ARG A 206 -2.68 24.86 -14.59
N ILE A 207 -3.67 25.34 -13.85
CA ILE A 207 -4.77 26.17 -14.38
C ILE A 207 -4.79 27.53 -13.67
N PRO A 208 -5.33 28.58 -14.30
CA PRO A 208 -5.49 29.89 -13.65
C PRO A 208 -6.27 29.79 -12.35
N GLY A 209 -5.87 30.55 -11.34
CA GLY A 209 -6.50 30.58 -10.03
C GLY A 209 -6.01 29.51 -9.05
N GLU A 210 -5.01 28.68 -9.40
CA GLU A 210 -4.45 27.66 -8.52
C GLU A 210 -3.79 28.26 -7.26
N GLU A 211 -3.46 29.53 -7.27
CA GLU A 211 -2.84 30.28 -6.16
C GLU A 211 -3.84 30.86 -5.16
N LEU A 212 -5.14 30.74 -5.41
CA LEU A 212 -6.18 31.30 -4.54
C LEU A 212 -6.28 30.58 -3.20
N GLU A 213 -6.64 31.33 -2.15
CA GLU A 213 -6.99 30.77 -0.85
C GLU A 213 -8.24 29.87 -0.99
N GLY A 214 -8.16 28.63 -0.49
CA GLY A 214 -9.18 27.61 -0.67
C GLY A 214 -8.80 26.58 -1.73
N VAL A 215 -7.62 26.72 -2.38
CA VAL A 215 -7.06 25.69 -3.27
C VAL A 215 -6.01 24.89 -2.52
N TYR A 216 -6.16 23.57 -2.54
CA TYR A 216 -5.27 22.63 -1.84
C TYR A 216 -4.78 21.53 -2.78
N GLY A 217 -3.55 21.04 -2.52
CA GLY A 217 -3.12 19.75 -3.03
C GLY A 217 -3.72 18.62 -2.20
N GLY A 218 -4.13 17.53 -2.84
CA GLY A 218 -4.82 16.42 -2.15
C GLY A 218 -3.99 15.79 -1.02
N VAL A 219 -2.69 15.61 -1.25
CA VAL A 219 -1.78 15.07 -0.21
C VAL A 219 -1.61 16.05 0.95
N ASP A 220 -1.48 17.34 0.65
CA ASP A 220 -1.29 18.37 1.66
C ASP A 220 -2.55 18.55 2.51
N PHE A 221 -3.72 18.49 1.87
CA PHE A 221 -5.02 18.48 2.54
C PHE A 221 -5.16 17.29 3.50
N LEU A 222 -4.93 16.06 3.00
CA LEU A 222 -5.03 14.85 3.83
C LEU A 222 -4.02 14.85 4.98
N ARG A 223 -2.80 15.36 4.74
CA ARG A 223 -1.80 15.55 5.79
C ARG A 223 -2.29 16.48 6.88
N ALA A 224 -2.86 17.63 6.51
CA ALA A 224 -3.41 18.57 7.48
C ALA A 224 -4.53 17.94 8.31
N VAL A 225 -5.47 17.24 7.66
CA VAL A 225 -6.58 16.53 8.32
C VAL A 225 -6.04 15.46 9.29
N ASN A 226 -5.12 14.61 8.84
CA ASN A 226 -4.60 13.51 9.66
C ASN A 226 -3.70 13.96 10.82
N LEU A 227 -3.08 15.15 10.72
CA LEU A 227 -2.31 15.77 11.81
C LEU A 227 -3.17 16.65 12.74
N GLY A 228 -4.47 16.76 12.47
CA GLY A 228 -5.38 17.58 13.27
C GLY A 228 -5.20 19.09 13.08
N HIS A 229 -4.59 19.49 11.94
CA HIS A 229 -4.51 20.91 11.61
C HIS A 229 -5.85 21.42 11.09
N GLU A 230 -6.14 22.68 11.37
CA GLU A 230 -7.36 23.33 10.89
C GLU A 230 -7.38 23.42 9.36
N THR A 231 -8.49 22.99 8.74
CA THR A 231 -8.71 23.01 7.30
C THR A 231 -10.02 23.74 6.99
N HIS A 232 -9.96 24.77 6.16
CA HIS A 232 -11.13 25.59 5.81
C HIS A 232 -11.59 25.23 4.40
N ILE A 233 -12.51 24.25 4.29
CA ILE A 233 -13.03 23.79 2.98
C ILE A 233 -14.36 24.44 2.58
N GLY A 234 -15.00 25.21 3.48
CA GLY A 234 -16.31 25.80 3.22
C GLY A 234 -17.43 24.76 3.12
N LYS A 235 -18.52 25.14 2.46
CA LYS A 235 -19.71 24.30 2.33
C LYS A 235 -19.74 23.49 1.04
N ARG A 236 -19.08 23.97 -0.01
CA ARG A 236 -19.07 23.35 -1.34
C ARG A 236 -17.62 23.09 -1.76
N CYS A 237 -17.29 21.82 -1.94
CA CYS A 237 -15.92 21.39 -2.25
C CYS A 237 -15.87 20.67 -3.61
N ALA A 238 -14.94 21.08 -4.47
CA ALA A 238 -14.64 20.37 -5.72
C ALA A 238 -13.32 19.61 -5.59
N VAL A 239 -13.34 18.31 -5.81
CA VAL A 239 -12.16 17.43 -5.82
C VAL A 239 -11.84 17.07 -7.28
N ILE A 240 -10.62 17.36 -7.73
CA ILE A 240 -10.20 17.10 -9.10
C ILE A 240 -9.35 15.84 -9.15
N GLY A 241 -9.89 14.79 -9.78
CA GLY A 241 -9.21 13.50 -9.91
C GLY A 241 -10.15 12.32 -9.75
N GLY A 242 -9.68 11.11 -10.06
CA GLY A 242 -10.51 9.90 -10.00
C GLY A 242 -9.77 8.68 -9.39
N GLY A 243 -8.65 8.89 -8.70
CA GLY A 243 -7.91 7.85 -8.01
C GLY A 243 -8.28 7.71 -6.52
N ASN A 244 -7.69 6.75 -5.82
CA ASN A 244 -7.98 6.52 -4.39
C ASN A 244 -7.73 7.76 -3.52
N VAL A 245 -6.73 8.59 -3.86
CA VAL A 245 -6.50 9.87 -3.15
C VAL A 245 -7.71 10.81 -3.29
N ALA A 246 -8.36 10.83 -4.46
CA ALA A 246 -9.57 11.63 -4.66
C ALA A 246 -10.74 11.11 -3.80
N MET A 247 -10.85 9.78 -3.65
CA MET A 247 -11.85 9.15 -2.75
C MET A 247 -11.58 9.51 -1.29
N ASP A 248 -10.33 9.42 -0.86
CA ASP A 248 -9.94 9.83 0.50
C ASP A 248 -10.23 11.30 0.76
N VAL A 249 -9.95 12.18 -0.20
CA VAL A 249 -10.19 13.63 -0.11
C VAL A 249 -11.68 13.95 -0.05
N CYS A 250 -12.49 13.45 -0.99
CA CYS A 250 -13.92 13.78 -1.06
C CYS A 250 -14.68 13.25 0.16
N ARG A 251 -14.36 12.05 0.62
CA ARG A 251 -14.95 11.45 1.83
C ARG A 251 -14.50 12.19 3.11
N SER A 252 -13.26 12.69 3.14
CA SER A 252 -12.80 13.55 4.25
C SER A 252 -13.51 14.90 4.25
N ALA A 253 -13.74 15.50 3.07
CA ALA A 253 -14.50 16.76 2.96
C ALA A 253 -15.93 16.63 3.50
N VAL A 254 -16.63 15.54 3.18
CA VAL A 254 -17.96 15.23 3.75
C VAL A 254 -17.91 15.18 5.28
N ARG A 255 -16.89 14.53 5.86
CA ARG A 255 -16.69 14.39 7.31
C ARG A 255 -16.33 15.70 8.01
N LEU A 256 -15.70 16.61 7.28
CA LEU A 256 -15.38 17.96 7.77
C LEU A 256 -16.55 18.94 7.64
N GLY A 257 -17.71 18.49 7.15
CA GLY A 257 -18.95 19.26 7.12
C GLY A 257 -19.20 20.04 5.83
N ALA A 258 -18.61 19.62 4.71
CA ALA A 258 -19.04 20.10 3.40
C ALA A 258 -20.48 19.60 3.11
N ASP A 259 -21.36 20.52 2.73
CA ASP A 259 -22.76 20.21 2.41
C ASP A 259 -22.86 19.59 1.01
N GLU A 260 -22.00 20.04 0.09
CA GLU A 260 -21.88 19.53 -1.28
C GLU A 260 -20.44 19.21 -1.61
N THR A 261 -20.18 17.99 -2.05
CA THR A 261 -18.85 17.55 -2.49
C THR A 261 -18.94 16.98 -3.89
N TYR A 262 -18.17 17.57 -4.82
CA TYR A 262 -18.11 17.16 -6.21
C TYR A 262 -16.77 16.47 -6.50
N VAL A 263 -16.80 15.35 -7.24
CA VAL A 263 -15.61 14.76 -7.85
C VAL A 263 -15.65 15.06 -9.35
N LEU A 264 -14.69 15.86 -9.83
CA LEU A 264 -14.56 16.22 -11.24
C LEU A 264 -13.56 15.29 -11.90
N TYR A 265 -14.05 14.46 -12.82
CA TYR A 265 -13.23 13.49 -13.53
C TYR A 265 -13.39 13.62 -15.04
N ARG A 266 -12.25 13.83 -15.73
CA ARG A 266 -12.19 14.12 -17.16
C ARG A 266 -12.53 12.95 -18.10
N ARG A 267 -12.72 11.74 -17.57
CA ARG A 267 -13.12 10.53 -18.31
C ARG A 267 -14.44 10.03 -17.79
N SER A 268 -14.90 8.88 -18.32
CA SER A 268 -16.14 8.23 -17.85
C SER A 268 -15.88 7.40 -16.58
N GLU A 269 -16.98 6.92 -15.99
CA GLU A 269 -16.95 6.04 -14.82
C GLU A 269 -16.14 4.77 -15.08
N ALA A 270 -16.23 4.20 -16.28
CA ALA A 270 -15.53 2.98 -16.67
C ALA A 270 -13.98 3.12 -16.62
N GLU A 271 -13.47 4.34 -16.73
CA GLU A 271 -12.03 4.61 -16.66
C GLU A 271 -11.56 5.10 -15.29
N LEU A 272 -12.41 5.06 -14.25
CA LEU A 272 -11.99 5.42 -12.89
C LEU A 272 -10.90 4.46 -12.41
N PRO A 273 -9.73 4.98 -11.98
CA PRO A 273 -8.67 4.14 -11.44
C PRO A 273 -8.82 3.83 -9.94
N ALA A 274 -9.80 4.43 -9.25
CA ALA A 274 -10.08 4.17 -7.85
C ALA A 274 -10.70 2.78 -7.64
N ASP A 275 -10.55 2.23 -6.44
CA ASP A 275 -11.20 0.99 -6.05
C ASP A 275 -12.73 1.14 -6.14
N PRO A 276 -13.44 0.22 -6.82
CA PRO A 276 -14.90 0.30 -6.97
C PRO A 276 -15.67 0.34 -5.65
N GLU A 277 -15.18 -0.34 -4.60
CA GLU A 277 -15.80 -0.28 -3.27
C GLU A 277 -15.72 1.13 -2.70
N GLU A 278 -14.58 1.81 -2.86
CA GLU A 278 -14.40 3.19 -2.37
C GLU A 278 -15.22 4.21 -3.15
N VAL A 279 -15.38 4.00 -4.45
CA VAL A 279 -16.25 4.82 -5.29
C VAL A 279 -17.71 4.67 -4.82
N LYS A 280 -18.14 3.43 -4.61
CA LYS A 280 -19.48 3.13 -4.11
C LYS A 280 -19.74 3.78 -2.73
N GLU A 281 -18.80 3.61 -1.80
CA GLU A 281 -18.90 4.21 -0.47
C GLU A 281 -18.95 5.75 -0.54
N ALA A 282 -18.18 6.39 -1.42
CA ALA A 282 -18.22 7.83 -1.63
C ALA A 282 -19.60 8.29 -2.16
N MET A 283 -20.19 7.55 -3.11
CA MET A 283 -21.55 7.85 -3.62
C MET A 283 -22.62 7.68 -2.52
N GLU A 284 -22.53 6.63 -1.72
CA GLU A 284 -23.45 6.38 -0.58
C GLU A 284 -23.32 7.47 0.51
N GLU A 285 -22.13 8.06 0.66
CA GLU A 285 -21.90 9.20 1.54
C GLU A 285 -22.44 10.53 1.00
N GLY A 286 -22.89 10.58 -0.26
CA GLY A 286 -23.51 11.74 -0.91
C GLY A 286 -22.55 12.54 -1.80
N VAL A 287 -21.38 12.01 -2.12
CA VAL A 287 -20.45 12.65 -3.07
C VAL A 287 -21.04 12.60 -4.48
N GLN A 288 -21.03 13.73 -5.17
CA GLN A 288 -21.58 13.89 -6.52
C GLN A 288 -20.45 13.75 -7.56
N PHE A 289 -20.51 12.71 -8.40
CA PHE A 289 -19.54 12.52 -9.47
C PHE A 289 -19.94 13.27 -10.74
N ARG A 290 -19.04 14.10 -11.26
CA ARG A 290 -19.14 14.80 -12.53
C ARG A 290 -18.14 14.17 -13.50
N PHE A 291 -18.57 13.14 -14.20
CA PHE A 291 -17.78 12.47 -15.24
C PHE A 291 -17.70 13.33 -16.50
N LEU A 292 -16.70 13.06 -17.34
CA LEU A 292 -16.45 13.81 -18.58
C LEU A 292 -16.37 15.31 -18.34
N THR A 293 -15.72 15.70 -17.24
CA THR A 293 -15.63 17.09 -16.78
C THR A 293 -14.19 17.42 -16.42
N ALA A 294 -13.59 18.39 -17.08
CA ALA A 294 -12.23 18.86 -16.82
C ALA A 294 -12.23 20.30 -16.30
N PRO A 295 -11.42 20.62 -15.27
CA PRO A 295 -11.29 21.98 -14.79
C PRO A 295 -10.49 22.82 -15.79
N VAL A 296 -10.87 24.07 -15.97
CA VAL A 296 -10.22 25.02 -16.88
C VAL A 296 -9.64 26.21 -16.13
N GLU A 297 -10.38 26.71 -15.13
CA GLU A 297 -10.02 27.90 -14.37
C GLU A 297 -10.69 27.87 -13.01
N ILE A 298 -9.99 28.29 -11.96
CA ILE A 298 -10.56 28.51 -10.63
C ILE A 298 -10.88 29.99 -10.48
N LEU A 299 -12.12 30.30 -10.16
CA LEU A 299 -12.63 31.65 -10.02
C LEU A 299 -12.52 32.11 -8.57
N GLY A 300 -12.19 33.36 -8.36
CA GLY A 300 -12.08 33.91 -7.01
C GLY A 300 -12.41 35.39 -6.92
N GLU A 301 -12.80 35.80 -5.71
CA GLU A 301 -13.01 37.18 -5.32
C GLU A 301 -12.20 37.48 -4.05
N ASN A 302 -11.55 38.63 -4.00
CA ASN A 302 -10.71 39.05 -2.88
C ASN A 302 -9.63 38.01 -2.48
N GLY A 303 -9.11 37.27 -3.47
CA GLY A 303 -8.08 36.25 -3.27
C GLY A 303 -8.59 34.89 -2.78
N LYS A 304 -9.91 34.70 -2.66
CA LYS A 304 -10.54 33.45 -2.20
C LYS A 304 -11.34 32.77 -3.30
N VAL A 305 -11.40 31.45 -3.28
CA VAL A 305 -12.20 30.65 -4.21
C VAL A 305 -13.67 30.97 -4.08
N THR A 306 -14.37 31.19 -5.19
CA THR A 306 -15.83 31.37 -5.28
C THR A 306 -16.48 30.42 -6.28
N GLY A 307 -15.66 29.80 -7.17
CA GLY A 307 -16.16 28.88 -8.17
C GLY A 307 -15.06 28.22 -8.97
N ILE A 308 -15.48 27.30 -9.83
CA ILE A 308 -14.60 26.64 -10.79
C ILE A 308 -15.29 26.55 -12.15
N ARG A 309 -14.60 26.98 -13.19
CA ARG A 309 -15.03 26.82 -14.57
C ARG A 309 -14.53 25.49 -15.10
N VAL A 310 -15.44 24.70 -15.65
CA VAL A 310 -15.16 23.37 -16.17
C VAL A 310 -15.58 23.26 -17.63
N GLU A 311 -14.91 22.37 -18.37
CA GLU A 311 -15.23 22.03 -19.74
C GLU A 311 -15.81 20.61 -19.80
N ARG A 312 -16.87 20.43 -20.57
CA ARG A 312 -17.40 19.11 -20.89
C ARG A 312 -16.46 18.39 -21.85
N MET A 313 -16.22 17.11 -21.59
CA MET A 313 -15.30 16.29 -22.36
C MET A 313 -16.05 15.21 -23.15
N THR A 314 -15.43 14.76 -24.22
CA THR A 314 -15.75 13.49 -24.91
C THR A 314 -14.52 12.58 -24.86
N LEU A 315 -14.72 11.30 -25.16
CA LEU A 315 -13.62 10.34 -25.24
C LEU A 315 -13.31 10.05 -26.71
N GLY A 316 -12.06 10.26 -27.09
CA GLY A 316 -11.52 9.88 -28.37
C GLY A 316 -11.33 8.37 -28.53
N GLU A 317 -10.74 7.95 -29.66
CA GLU A 317 -10.41 6.56 -29.91
C GLU A 317 -9.42 6.00 -28.89
N PRO A 318 -9.48 4.67 -28.58
CA PRO A 318 -8.56 4.02 -27.69
C PRO A 318 -7.13 4.05 -28.25
N ASP A 319 -6.14 4.32 -27.38
CA ASP A 319 -4.72 4.14 -27.72
C ASP A 319 -4.35 2.64 -27.76
N GLU A 320 -3.08 2.34 -28.11
CA GLU A 320 -2.54 0.95 -28.16
C GLU A 320 -2.70 0.15 -26.83
N LYS A 321 -2.96 0.86 -25.74
CA LYS A 321 -3.22 0.28 -24.41
C LYS A 321 -4.70 0.29 -24.03
N GLY A 322 -5.59 0.56 -24.99
CA GLY A 322 -7.03 0.63 -24.79
C GLY A 322 -7.51 1.87 -24.05
N ARG A 323 -6.66 2.89 -23.81
CA ARG A 323 -7.05 4.08 -23.05
C ARG A 323 -7.55 5.16 -23.99
N ARG A 324 -8.73 5.70 -23.69
CA ARG A 324 -9.34 6.78 -24.47
C ARG A 324 -8.90 8.15 -23.95
N LYS A 325 -8.42 8.99 -24.85
CA LYS A 325 -7.98 10.36 -24.51
C LYS A 325 -9.21 11.27 -24.36
N PRO A 326 -9.33 12.03 -23.25
CA PRO A 326 -10.39 13.04 -23.14
C PRO A 326 -10.11 14.22 -24.09
N VAL A 327 -11.17 14.67 -24.76
CA VAL A 327 -11.15 15.79 -25.74
C VAL A 327 -12.21 16.80 -25.33
N GLY A 328 -11.86 18.09 -25.27
CA GLY A 328 -12.78 19.17 -24.94
C GLY A 328 -13.85 19.36 -26.03
N THR A 329 -15.07 19.65 -25.61
CA THR A 329 -16.20 19.91 -26.51
C THR A 329 -16.38 21.41 -26.84
N GLY A 330 -15.74 22.30 -26.07
CA GLY A 330 -15.99 23.74 -26.13
C GLY A 330 -17.23 24.18 -25.33
N GLU A 331 -17.90 23.25 -24.64
CA GLU A 331 -19.02 23.57 -23.73
C GLU A 331 -18.48 23.78 -22.32
N PHE A 332 -18.77 24.94 -21.74
CA PHE A 332 -18.29 25.34 -20.42
C PHE A 332 -19.44 25.52 -19.44
N GLU A 333 -19.18 25.14 -18.19
CA GLU A 333 -20.08 25.37 -17.05
C GLU A 333 -19.27 25.99 -15.90
N THR A 334 -19.92 26.75 -15.06
CA THR A 334 -19.34 27.29 -13.82
C THR A 334 -20.06 26.67 -12.63
N LEU A 335 -19.30 26.03 -11.76
CA LEU A 335 -19.78 25.50 -10.50
C LEU A 335 -19.38 26.47 -9.37
N ALA A 336 -20.33 26.84 -8.52
CA ALA A 336 -20.04 27.62 -7.35
C ALA A 336 -19.45 26.69 -6.28
N VAL A 337 -18.20 26.95 -5.87
CA VAL A 337 -17.49 26.17 -4.83
C VAL A 337 -16.70 27.09 -3.94
N ASP A 338 -16.49 26.69 -2.70
CA ASP A 338 -15.75 27.45 -1.70
C ASP A 338 -14.31 26.94 -1.58
N SER A 339 -14.05 25.71 -2.07
CA SER A 339 -12.72 25.11 -2.12
C SER A 339 -12.53 24.18 -3.32
N VAL A 340 -11.26 24.05 -3.74
CA VAL A 340 -10.84 23.15 -4.81
C VAL A 340 -9.65 22.32 -4.32
N ILE A 341 -9.72 21.00 -4.44
CA ILE A 341 -8.67 20.09 -3.98
C ILE A 341 -8.16 19.26 -5.16
N GLY A 342 -6.89 19.45 -5.53
CA GLY A 342 -6.25 18.75 -6.64
C GLY A 342 -5.71 17.38 -6.25
N ALA A 343 -6.36 16.30 -6.70
CA ALA A 343 -5.97 14.90 -6.45
C ALA A 343 -5.55 14.18 -7.74
N ILE A 344 -4.73 14.84 -8.57
CA ILE A 344 -4.35 14.38 -9.91
C ILE A 344 -3.01 13.65 -9.98
N GLY A 345 -2.40 13.36 -8.85
CA GLY A 345 -1.15 12.61 -8.72
C GLY A 345 -0.18 13.19 -7.71
N GLN A 346 0.93 12.49 -7.57
CA GLN A 346 1.98 12.77 -6.59
C GLN A 346 3.34 12.72 -7.26
N THR A 347 4.30 13.50 -6.74
CA THR A 347 5.68 13.54 -7.20
C THR A 347 6.64 13.39 -6.03
N VAL A 348 7.85 12.95 -6.32
CA VAL A 348 8.93 12.85 -5.34
C VAL A 348 9.47 14.25 -5.03
N ASP A 349 9.67 14.50 -3.76
CA ASP A 349 10.35 15.70 -3.29
C ASP A 349 11.70 15.31 -2.69
N TRP A 350 12.75 15.47 -3.49
CA TRP A 350 14.11 15.11 -3.08
C TRP A 350 14.74 16.12 -2.11
N GLY A 351 14.23 17.35 -2.07
CA GLY A 351 14.81 18.40 -1.26
C GLY A 351 16.32 18.55 -1.50
N THR A 352 17.09 18.58 -0.44
CA THR A 352 18.56 18.65 -0.48
C THR A 352 19.23 17.27 -0.65
N LEU A 353 18.46 16.18 -0.65
CA LEU A 353 19.00 14.84 -0.90
C LEU A 353 19.43 14.66 -2.35
N ASP A 354 18.88 15.42 -3.30
CA ASP A 354 19.23 15.44 -4.73
C ASP A 354 20.42 16.36 -5.02
N THR A 355 21.55 16.14 -4.36
CA THR A 355 22.76 16.95 -4.50
C THR A 355 23.89 16.24 -5.25
N GLY A 356 23.53 15.41 -6.25
CA GLY A 356 24.50 14.65 -7.07
C GLY A 356 24.89 13.29 -6.51
N ALA A 357 24.33 12.90 -5.37
CA ALA A 357 24.51 11.57 -4.78
C ALA A 357 23.61 10.51 -5.41
N LEU A 358 22.45 10.91 -5.94
CA LEU A 358 21.48 10.06 -6.60
C LEU A 358 21.15 10.57 -8.00
N THR A 359 21.14 9.68 -8.98
CA THR A 359 20.65 10.00 -10.32
C THR A 359 19.13 9.81 -10.36
N THR A 360 18.43 10.72 -11.05
CA THR A 360 16.98 10.68 -11.20
C THR A 360 16.57 10.57 -12.66
N THR A 361 15.48 9.85 -12.91
CA THR A 361 14.86 9.74 -14.22
C THR A 361 14.20 11.06 -14.63
N LYS A 362 13.79 11.18 -15.90
CA LYS A 362 13.00 12.33 -16.40
C LYS A 362 11.66 12.51 -15.64
N LYS A 363 11.17 11.48 -14.95
CA LYS A 363 9.95 11.53 -14.13
C LYS A 363 10.22 11.94 -12.68
N GLY A 364 11.46 12.19 -12.32
CA GLY A 364 11.87 12.57 -10.97
C GLY A 364 11.98 11.40 -9.98
N THR A 365 11.93 10.15 -10.44
CA THR A 365 12.17 8.95 -9.61
C THR A 365 13.65 8.58 -9.64
N ALA A 366 14.16 7.93 -8.60
CA ALA A 366 15.55 7.48 -8.54
C ALA A 366 15.86 6.42 -9.61
N GLU A 367 17.12 6.40 -10.06
CA GLU A 367 17.66 5.31 -10.89
C GLU A 367 18.36 4.28 -10.02
N ALA A 368 18.04 3.02 -10.22
CA ALA A 368 18.64 1.91 -9.51
C ALA A 368 18.51 0.59 -10.29
N ASP A 369 19.32 -0.39 -9.93
CA ASP A 369 19.18 -1.75 -10.45
C ASP A 369 17.85 -2.38 -10.01
N ALA A 370 17.12 -2.92 -10.95
CA ALA A 370 15.76 -3.39 -10.74
C ALA A 370 15.64 -4.68 -9.89
N LEU A 371 16.75 -5.42 -9.71
CA LEU A 371 16.79 -6.63 -8.89
C LEU A 371 17.31 -6.35 -7.49
N THR A 372 18.37 -5.53 -7.41
CA THR A 372 19.08 -5.27 -6.15
C THR A 372 18.66 -3.98 -5.48
N TYR A 373 17.98 -3.08 -6.18
CA TYR A 373 17.62 -1.73 -5.73
C TYR A 373 18.84 -0.84 -5.42
N GLN A 374 20.07 -1.25 -5.84
CA GLN A 374 21.29 -0.51 -5.66
C GLN A 374 21.37 0.66 -6.65
N THR A 375 21.75 1.83 -6.17
CA THR A 375 22.03 3.01 -7.01
C THR A 375 23.45 2.96 -7.59
N ALA A 376 23.83 3.99 -8.34
CA ALA A 376 25.21 4.18 -8.77
C ALA A 376 26.20 4.32 -7.60
N GLN A 377 25.72 4.71 -6.41
CA GLN A 377 26.49 4.69 -5.17
C GLN A 377 26.36 3.32 -4.51
N PRO A 378 27.44 2.57 -4.30
CA PRO A 378 27.37 1.18 -3.87
C PRO A 378 26.70 0.93 -2.53
N ASP A 379 26.78 1.90 -1.58
CA ASP A 379 26.21 1.81 -0.24
C ASP A 379 24.78 2.35 -0.14
N ILE A 380 24.22 2.91 -1.25
CA ILE A 380 22.88 3.50 -1.28
C ILE A 380 21.93 2.65 -2.12
N PHE A 381 20.83 2.26 -1.50
CA PHE A 381 19.73 1.52 -2.09
C PHE A 381 18.47 2.38 -2.04
N VAL A 382 17.55 2.20 -3.00
CA VAL A 382 16.30 2.97 -3.07
C VAL A 382 15.11 2.05 -3.26
N GLY A 383 13.93 2.47 -2.83
CA GLY A 383 12.70 1.71 -3.10
C GLY A 383 11.44 2.44 -2.65
N GLY A 384 10.28 1.82 -2.87
CA GLY A 384 9.00 2.47 -2.73
C GLY A 384 8.75 3.52 -3.80
N ASP A 385 7.86 4.49 -3.54
CA ASP A 385 7.38 5.43 -4.54
C ASP A 385 8.47 6.38 -5.07
N CYS A 386 9.53 6.64 -4.31
CA CYS A 386 10.64 7.44 -4.81
C CYS A 386 11.47 6.75 -5.92
N TYR A 387 11.31 5.43 -6.08
CA TYR A 387 11.90 4.65 -7.15
C TYR A 387 10.91 4.26 -8.25
N THR A 388 9.73 3.75 -7.87
CA THR A 388 8.76 3.23 -8.85
C THR A 388 7.73 4.25 -9.32
N GLY A 389 7.65 5.42 -8.70
CA GLY A 389 6.46 6.27 -8.68
C GLY A 389 5.38 5.72 -7.75
N PRO A 390 4.29 6.47 -7.51
CA PRO A 390 3.24 6.08 -6.58
C PRO A 390 2.63 4.71 -6.90
N LYS A 391 2.62 3.82 -5.88
CA LYS A 391 2.04 2.47 -5.92
C LYS A 391 1.31 2.17 -4.60
N PHE A 392 0.84 0.93 -4.46
CA PHE A 392 0.17 0.49 -3.24
C PHE A 392 1.17 0.15 -2.12
N ALA A 393 0.70 0.22 -0.87
CA ALA A 393 1.54 -0.08 0.30
C ALA A 393 2.21 -1.45 0.23
N ILE A 394 1.52 -2.46 -0.31
CA ILE A 394 2.09 -3.82 -0.46
C ILE A 394 3.27 -3.88 -1.44
N ASP A 395 3.29 -3.03 -2.48
CA ASP A 395 4.42 -2.92 -3.41
C ASP A 395 5.63 -2.29 -2.68
N ALA A 396 5.39 -1.28 -1.85
CA ALA A 396 6.42 -0.64 -1.04
C ALA A 396 7.01 -1.60 0.02
N ILE A 397 6.16 -2.39 0.67
CA ILE A 397 6.56 -3.44 1.62
C ILE A 397 7.47 -4.47 0.95
N ALA A 398 7.09 -4.94 -0.24
CA ALA A 398 7.89 -5.88 -1.03
C ALA A 398 9.25 -5.29 -1.40
N ALA A 399 9.30 -4.02 -1.84
CA ALA A 399 10.55 -3.34 -2.15
C ALA A 399 11.48 -3.23 -0.95
N GLY A 400 10.94 -2.90 0.24
CA GLY A 400 11.71 -2.82 1.48
C GLY A 400 12.32 -4.17 1.88
N LYS A 401 11.56 -5.26 1.73
CA LYS A 401 12.03 -6.63 1.96
C LYS A 401 13.21 -6.98 1.04
N GLU A 402 13.08 -6.71 -0.25
CA GLU A 402 14.13 -7.00 -1.23
C GLU A 402 15.38 -6.13 -1.00
N ALA A 403 15.21 -4.86 -0.65
CA ALA A 403 16.30 -3.98 -0.29
C ALA A 403 17.06 -4.46 0.97
N ALA A 404 16.33 -4.98 1.97
CA ALA A 404 16.96 -5.56 3.16
C ALA A 404 17.87 -6.75 2.84
N ILE A 405 17.50 -7.58 1.85
CA ILE A 405 18.36 -8.66 1.35
C ILE A 405 19.63 -8.09 0.72
N SER A 406 19.49 -7.05 -0.08
CA SER A 406 20.64 -6.40 -0.75
C SER A 406 21.58 -5.74 0.25
N LEU A 407 21.05 -4.99 1.21
CA LEU A 407 21.84 -4.37 2.27
C LEU A 407 22.58 -5.40 3.13
N HIS A 408 21.89 -6.47 3.54
CA HIS A 408 22.51 -7.57 4.27
C HIS A 408 23.72 -8.15 3.52
N ARG A 409 23.60 -8.34 2.21
CA ARG A 409 24.70 -8.88 1.38
C ARG A 409 25.80 -7.84 1.15
N TYR A 410 25.43 -6.59 0.97
CA TYR A 410 26.37 -5.51 0.74
C TYR A 410 27.35 -5.29 1.91
N VAL A 411 26.82 -5.28 3.13
CA VAL A 411 27.66 -5.05 4.33
C VAL A 411 28.53 -6.25 4.71
N HIS A 412 28.35 -7.40 4.01
CA HIS A 412 29.19 -8.59 4.19
C HIS A 412 30.11 -8.79 2.99
N PRO A 413 31.42 -8.51 3.13
CA PRO A 413 32.38 -8.67 2.03
C PRO A 413 32.32 -10.06 1.40
N GLY A 414 32.39 -10.11 0.06
CA GLY A 414 32.41 -11.35 -0.71
C GLY A 414 31.05 -11.96 -1.03
N GLN A 415 29.94 -11.38 -0.57
CA GLN A 415 28.61 -11.79 -0.98
C GLN A 415 28.16 -11.07 -2.26
N THR A 416 27.66 -11.81 -3.24
CA THR A 416 27.08 -11.22 -4.45
C THR A 416 25.63 -10.78 -4.19
N LEU A 417 25.24 -9.60 -4.69
CA LEU A 417 23.88 -9.08 -4.52
C LEU A 417 22.84 -9.88 -5.32
N THR A 418 23.24 -10.58 -6.37
CA THR A 418 22.35 -11.21 -7.35
C THR A 418 22.18 -12.72 -7.17
N ALA A 419 23.13 -13.42 -6.52
CA ALA A 419 23.09 -14.88 -6.39
C ALA A 419 21.78 -15.39 -5.78
N GLY A 420 21.10 -16.32 -6.45
CA GLY A 420 19.84 -16.91 -6.01
C GLY A 420 18.65 -15.96 -5.99
N ARG A 421 18.77 -14.80 -6.67
CA ARG A 421 17.68 -13.80 -6.81
C ARG A 421 17.14 -13.77 -8.25
N ASP A 422 17.14 -14.90 -8.92
CA ASP A 422 16.55 -15.00 -10.25
C ASP A 422 15.09 -14.56 -10.23
N ARG A 423 14.72 -13.75 -11.20
CA ARG A 423 13.32 -13.37 -11.38
C ARG A 423 12.53 -14.63 -11.71
N ARG A 424 11.71 -15.08 -10.79
CA ARG A 424 10.78 -16.17 -11.06
C ARG A 424 9.74 -15.68 -12.04
N VAL A 425 9.73 -16.27 -13.23
CA VAL A 425 8.67 -16.10 -14.20
C VAL A 425 7.60 -17.14 -13.88
N TYR A 426 6.41 -16.70 -13.54
CA TYR A 426 5.27 -17.57 -13.31
C TYR A 426 4.42 -17.61 -14.57
N LYS A 427 4.04 -18.82 -14.99
CA LYS A 427 3.07 -18.96 -16.07
C LYS A 427 1.70 -18.52 -15.56
N ALA A 428 1.09 -17.56 -16.23
CA ALA A 428 -0.28 -17.18 -15.93
C ALA A 428 -1.22 -18.36 -16.22
N LEU A 429 -2.15 -18.61 -15.30
CA LEU A 429 -3.19 -19.60 -15.51
C LEU A 429 -4.21 -19.05 -16.49
N ASP A 430 -4.43 -19.73 -17.62
CA ASP A 430 -5.52 -19.44 -18.54
C ASP A 430 -6.85 -19.92 -17.94
N LYS A 431 -7.56 -19.01 -17.29
CA LYS A 431 -8.83 -19.30 -16.60
C LYS A 431 -10.02 -19.34 -17.57
N GLU A 432 -9.88 -18.83 -18.78
CA GLU A 432 -10.94 -18.77 -19.79
C GLU A 432 -11.06 -20.09 -20.54
N HIS A 433 -9.94 -20.76 -20.79
CA HIS A 433 -9.90 -21.98 -21.60
C HIS A 433 -9.65 -23.26 -20.78
N VAL A 434 -9.38 -23.14 -19.48
CA VAL A 434 -9.21 -24.31 -18.60
C VAL A 434 -10.58 -24.76 -18.10
N LEU A 435 -10.95 -26.02 -18.39
CA LEU A 435 -12.11 -26.65 -17.79
C LEU A 435 -11.89 -26.80 -16.29
N ILE A 436 -12.58 -25.99 -15.50
CA ILE A 436 -12.61 -26.12 -14.04
C ILE A 436 -13.76 -27.02 -13.67
N GLU A 437 -13.44 -28.21 -13.17
CA GLU A 437 -14.43 -29.13 -12.65
C GLU A 437 -15.04 -28.57 -11.37
N THR A 438 -16.30 -28.14 -11.41
CA THR A 438 -17.00 -27.53 -10.26
C THR A 438 -17.87 -28.53 -9.52
N ALA A 439 -18.00 -29.78 -10.03
CA ALA A 439 -18.74 -30.83 -9.37
C ALA A 439 -18.08 -31.23 -8.05
N GLY A 440 -18.84 -31.21 -6.96
CA GLY A 440 -18.37 -31.55 -5.63
C GLY A 440 -17.78 -30.40 -4.81
N PHE A 441 -17.79 -29.18 -5.34
CA PHE A 441 -17.51 -28.00 -4.52
C PHE A 441 -18.82 -27.49 -3.89
N ASP A 442 -18.74 -27.15 -2.60
CA ASP A 442 -19.84 -26.49 -1.92
C ASP A 442 -20.07 -25.12 -2.57
N LYS A 443 -21.31 -24.80 -2.84
CA LYS A 443 -21.72 -23.48 -3.35
C LYS A 443 -21.93 -22.51 -2.18
N ASP A 444 -21.01 -22.51 -1.22
CA ASP A 444 -21.05 -21.58 -0.10
C ASP A 444 -20.72 -20.17 -0.59
N HIS A 445 -21.58 -19.23 -0.25
CA HIS A 445 -21.36 -17.83 -0.59
C HIS A 445 -20.18 -17.24 0.17
N ARG A 446 -19.46 -16.32 -0.50
CA ARG A 446 -18.41 -15.51 0.10
C ARG A 446 -18.93 -14.80 1.35
N GLN A 447 -18.19 -14.86 2.42
CA GLN A 447 -18.49 -14.07 3.63
C GLN A 447 -18.21 -12.59 3.37
N THR A 448 -19.04 -11.72 3.94
CA THR A 448 -18.91 -10.26 3.87
C THR A 448 -18.73 -9.68 5.26
N PRO A 449 -17.88 -8.66 5.42
CA PRO A 449 -17.70 -7.98 6.71
C PRO A 449 -19.01 -7.29 7.13
N GLY A 450 -19.20 -7.13 8.43
CA GLY A 450 -20.29 -6.34 8.95
C GLY A 450 -20.08 -4.84 8.73
N TYR A 451 -21.14 -4.07 8.91
CA TYR A 451 -21.10 -2.61 8.80
C TYR A 451 -21.80 -1.96 10.00
N ASN A 452 -21.12 -1.01 10.65
CA ASN A 452 -21.66 -0.24 11.76
C ASN A 452 -22.14 1.15 11.28
N ALA A 453 -23.43 1.27 11.04
CA ALA A 453 -24.04 2.51 10.55
C ALA A 453 -23.84 3.72 11.46
N ALA A 454 -23.65 3.53 12.77
CA ALA A 454 -23.39 4.63 13.70
C ALA A 454 -22.02 5.29 13.48
N LYS A 455 -21.09 4.58 12.84
CA LYS A 455 -19.77 5.10 12.47
C LYS A 455 -19.73 5.68 11.05
N ALA A 456 -20.81 5.54 10.27
CA ALA A 456 -20.89 6.12 8.94
C ALA A 456 -20.66 7.63 8.98
N LYS A 457 -19.93 8.16 8.00
CA LYS A 457 -19.57 9.59 7.91
C LYS A 457 -18.81 10.15 9.13
N THR A 458 -18.21 9.29 9.95
CA THR A 458 -17.27 9.69 11.01
C THR A 458 -15.84 9.34 10.61
N PHE A 459 -14.84 9.78 11.38
CA PHE A 459 -13.44 9.38 11.17
C PHE A 459 -13.09 8.02 11.78
N SER A 460 -14.09 7.22 12.18
CA SER A 460 -13.89 5.82 12.63
C SER A 460 -14.21 4.85 11.51
N ASP A 461 -13.52 3.70 11.46
CA ASP A 461 -13.84 2.62 10.51
C ASP A 461 -15.23 2.03 10.83
N ALA A 462 -16.11 2.06 9.84
CA ALA A 462 -17.46 1.50 9.94
C ALA A 462 -17.50 -0.02 9.61
N ARG A 463 -16.44 -0.59 9.01
CA ARG A 463 -16.37 -2.03 8.71
C ARG A 463 -16.12 -2.82 9.99
N VAL A 464 -16.86 -3.90 10.17
CA VAL A 464 -16.70 -4.83 11.29
C VAL A 464 -15.99 -6.07 10.78
N THR A 465 -14.85 -6.40 11.39
CA THR A 465 -14.07 -7.59 11.01
C THR A 465 -14.89 -8.87 11.14
N PHE A 466 -14.47 -9.93 10.46
CA PHE A 466 -15.12 -11.24 10.53
C PHE A 466 -15.20 -11.78 11.96
N THR A 467 -16.21 -12.59 12.24
CA THR A 467 -16.26 -13.48 13.39
C THR A 467 -15.44 -14.74 13.12
N GLU A 468 -15.08 -15.48 14.16
CA GLU A 468 -14.39 -16.80 13.99
C GLU A 468 -15.18 -17.77 13.12
N GLU A 469 -16.51 -17.75 13.22
CA GLU A 469 -17.37 -18.61 12.39
C GLU A 469 -17.26 -18.22 10.92
N GLN A 470 -17.31 -16.92 10.61
CA GLN A 470 -17.13 -16.42 9.26
C GLN A 470 -15.73 -16.78 8.72
N VAL A 471 -14.68 -16.62 9.53
CA VAL A 471 -13.31 -17.01 9.15
C VAL A 471 -13.24 -18.49 8.82
N ARG A 472 -13.81 -19.36 9.62
CA ARG A 472 -13.80 -20.81 9.37
C ARG A 472 -14.54 -21.17 8.09
N LYS A 473 -15.73 -20.59 7.86
CA LYS A 473 -16.51 -20.78 6.64
C LYS A 473 -15.74 -20.28 5.41
N GLU A 474 -15.20 -19.08 5.47
CA GLU A 474 -14.48 -18.48 4.34
C GLU A 474 -13.20 -19.25 4.01
N CYS A 475 -12.44 -19.68 5.03
CA CYS A 475 -11.24 -20.51 4.84
C CYS A 475 -11.53 -21.88 4.23
N ALA A 476 -12.69 -22.47 4.52
CA ALA A 476 -13.13 -23.76 3.96
C ALA A 476 -13.36 -23.68 2.44
N ARG A 477 -13.67 -22.48 1.90
CA ARG A 477 -13.83 -22.25 0.46
C ARG A 477 -12.52 -22.29 -0.32
N CYS A 478 -11.37 -22.28 0.35
CA CYS A 478 -10.07 -22.28 -0.31
C CYS A 478 -9.81 -23.61 -1.04
N LEU A 479 -9.52 -23.56 -2.34
CA LEU A 479 -9.23 -24.73 -3.17
C LEU A 479 -7.85 -25.36 -2.92
N GLY A 480 -6.98 -24.75 -2.11
CA GLY A 480 -5.62 -25.24 -1.86
C GLY A 480 -4.74 -25.29 -3.12
N CYS A 481 -4.89 -24.33 -4.01
CA CYS A 481 -4.16 -24.27 -5.29
C CYS A 481 -2.65 -24.36 -5.10
N GLY A 482 -1.96 -25.21 -5.88
CA GLY A 482 -0.50 -25.39 -5.77
C GLY A 482 -0.02 -26.06 -4.48
N ALA A 483 -0.94 -26.61 -3.67
CA ALA A 483 -0.57 -27.40 -2.50
C ALA A 483 0.20 -28.66 -2.93
N THR A 484 1.29 -28.94 -2.23
CA THR A 484 2.08 -30.15 -2.46
C THR A 484 1.28 -31.39 -2.11
N LYS A 485 1.16 -32.34 -3.05
CA LYS A 485 0.63 -33.67 -2.80
C LYS A 485 1.78 -34.66 -2.72
N VAL A 486 1.71 -35.55 -1.72
CA VAL A 486 2.62 -36.69 -1.64
C VAL A 486 2.07 -37.78 -2.57
N ASP A 487 2.85 -38.19 -3.56
CA ASP A 487 2.55 -39.35 -4.37
C ASP A 487 2.88 -40.60 -3.54
N SER A 488 1.86 -41.35 -3.18
CA SER A 488 2.00 -42.54 -2.32
C SER A 488 2.79 -43.67 -3.00
N TYR A 489 2.90 -43.67 -4.32
CA TYR A 489 3.67 -44.69 -5.07
C TYR A 489 5.14 -44.32 -5.17
N LEU A 490 5.47 -43.01 -5.21
CA LEU A 490 6.84 -42.52 -5.30
C LEU A 490 7.43 -42.14 -3.93
N CYS A 491 6.62 -42.11 -2.89
CA CYS A 491 7.05 -41.73 -1.56
C CYS A 491 7.86 -42.87 -0.89
N ILE A 492 9.12 -42.58 -0.60
CA ILE A 492 10.02 -43.55 0.10
C ILE A 492 9.84 -43.56 1.63
N GLY A 493 8.87 -42.83 2.18
CA GLY A 493 8.57 -42.80 3.60
C GLY A 493 9.64 -42.14 4.48
N CYS A 494 10.53 -41.32 3.95
CA CYS A 494 11.66 -40.75 4.71
C CYS A 494 11.25 -39.76 5.82
N GLY A 495 9.99 -39.31 5.87
CA GLY A 495 9.47 -38.39 6.89
C GLY A 495 9.96 -36.96 6.79
N LEU A 496 10.84 -36.59 5.82
CA LEU A 496 11.40 -35.25 5.76
C LEU A 496 10.32 -34.16 5.54
N CYS A 497 9.28 -34.44 4.77
CA CYS A 497 8.16 -33.51 4.57
C CYS A 497 7.42 -33.21 5.87
N THR A 498 7.24 -34.20 6.75
CA THR A 498 6.53 -34.03 8.04
C THR A 498 7.34 -33.22 9.05
N THR A 499 8.67 -33.19 8.92
CA THR A 499 9.55 -32.36 9.77
C THR A 499 9.63 -30.90 9.28
N LYS A 500 9.32 -30.65 8.01
CA LYS A 500 9.40 -29.32 7.39
C LYS A 500 8.03 -28.64 7.23
N CYS A 501 6.97 -29.43 7.09
CA CYS A 501 5.61 -28.93 6.94
C CYS A 501 4.98 -28.74 8.34
N LYS A 502 4.53 -27.53 8.61
CA LYS A 502 3.84 -27.18 9.88
C LYS A 502 2.31 -27.43 9.82
N PHE A 503 1.80 -27.95 8.71
CA PHE A 503 0.37 -28.17 8.44
C PHE A 503 -0.06 -29.59 8.74
#